data_8afaba0392fb223e5075314fcbf6493f
#
_entry.id   8afaba0392fb223e5075314fcbf6493f
#
_cell.length_a   1.000
_cell.length_b   1.000
_cell.length_c   1.000
_cell.angle_alpha   90.00
_cell.angle_beta   90.00
_cell.angle_gamma   90.00
#
_symmetry.space_group_name_H-M   'P 1'
#
loop_
_entity.id
_entity.type
_entity.pdbx_description
1 polymer ?
#
loop_
_entity_poly.entity_id
_entity_poly.type
_entity_poly.pdbx_seq_one_letter_code
_entity_poly.pdbx_strand_id
1 'polypeptide(L)'
;MSAPIDPRAVGPRIRMMLPDMSPLEGRITEFLMRTDFDETLQLKHVADGSGVSEAMVVKTAKKLGFDGFRELRAALVEYKRLPAVDLHQEVTPEDTAEMIVQKVFRTSIQALEETLAILNIDAFKKAADLIHASRQRDFYGLGGSAQIARDVAHKFLRIGIRASVFDDSHMMAMSANLLGPGDLVIAFSHSGRSSGLVDAVQFAKANGASIIAISNMTPDRSRRSRTLSCVRPRRARP
;
A
#
# COMPACT_ATOMS: atom_id res chain seq x y z
N MET A 1 11.29 19.04 -13.21
CA MET A 1 10.93 19.33 -11.82
C MET A 1 9.73 18.45 -11.48
N SER A 2 9.85 17.55 -10.53
CA SER A 2 8.73 16.73 -10.05
C SER A 2 7.68 17.65 -9.39
N ALA A 3 6.39 17.36 -9.60
CA ALA A 3 5.33 18.09 -8.90
C ALA A 3 5.53 17.95 -7.38
N PRO A 4 5.22 18.99 -6.57
CA PRO A 4 5.34 18.91 -5.14
C PRO A 4 4.49 17.76 -4.60
N ILE A 5 5.07 16.98 -3.70
CA ILE A 5 4.39 15.84 -3.07
C ILE A 5 3.32 16.39 -2.13
N ASP A 6 2.08 15.91 -2.25
CA ASP A 6 1.01 16.24 -1.28
C ASP A 6 1.51 15.87 0.14
N PRO A 7 1.53 16.81 1.09
CA PRO A 7 1.96 16.54 2.47
C PRO A 7 1.28 15.32 3.08
N ARG A 8 -0.02 15.11 2.82
CA ARG A 8 -0.79 13.94 3.31
C ARG A 8 -0.28 12.60 2.79
N ALA A 9 0.43 12.60 1.65
CA ALA A 9 0.99 11.40 1.05
C ALA A 9 2.34 10.97 1.68
N VAL A 10 3.00 11.82 2.46
CA VAL A 10 4.36 11.58 2.98
C VAL A 10 4.39 10.42 3.97
N GLY A 11 3.56 10.46 5.00
CA GLY A 11 3.46 9.40 6.00
C GLY A 11 3.07 8.04 5.40
N PRO A 12 1.99 7.95 4.60
CA PRO A 12 1.63 6.72 3.89
C PRO A 12 2.76 6.16 3.04
N ARG A 13 3.46 6.99 2.25
CA ARG A 13 4.59 6.53 1.42
C ARG A 13 5.70 5.90 2.26
N ILE A 14 6.06 6.54 3.37
CA ILE A 14 7.05 5.99 4.30
C ILE A 14 6.58 4.63 4.83
N ARG A 15 5.35 4.53 5.34
CA ARG A 15 4.80 3.28 5.88
C ARG A 15 4.73 2.16 4.85
N MET A 16 4.34 2.47 3.62
CA MET A 16 4.30 1.51 2.53
C MET A 16 5.68 0.93 2.18
N MET A 17 6.75 1.69 2.40
CA MET A 17 8.13 1.28 2.09
C MET A 17 8.86 0.63 3.27
N LEU A 18 8.38 0.80 4.50
CA LEU A 18 9.02 0.24 5.71
C LEU A 18 9.39 -1.25 5.59
N PRO A 19 8.54 -2.15 5.06
CA PRO A 19 8.86 -3.57 4.97
C PRO A 19 10.01 -3.89 4.01
N ASP A 20 10.36 -2.99 3.10
CA ASP A 20 11.43 -3.14 2.13
C ASP A 20 12.70 -2.34 2.51
N MET A 21 12.69 -1.74 3.70
CA MET A 21 13.84 -1.02 4.25
C MET A 21 14.80 -1.97 4.97
N SER A 22 16.09 -1.66 4.86
CA SER A 22 17.10 -2.30 5.72
C SER A 22 16.90 -1.85 7.18
N PRO A 23 17.45 -2.57 8.17
CA PRO A 23 17.37 -2.18 9.58
C PRO A 23 17.87 -0.75 9.85
N LEU A 24 18.90 -0.29 9.11
CA LEU A 24 19.44 1.06 9.24
C LEU A 24 18.49 2.12 8.68
N GLU A 25 17.89 1.86 7.51
CA GLU A 25 16.89 2.74 6.91
C GLU A 25 15.63 2.82 7.78
N GLY A 26 15.23 1.69 8.38
CA GLY A 26 14.11 1.61 9.33
C GLY A 26 14.32 2.52 10.57
N ARG A 27 15.52 2.52 11.16
CA ARG A 27 15.85 3.41 12.29
C ARG A 27 15.76 4.89 11.94
N ILE A 28 16.20 5.28 10.74
CA ILE A 28 16.08 6.66 10.27
C ILE A 28 14.61 7.07 10.15
N THR A 29 13.80 6.24 9.52
CA THR A 29 12.37 6.54 9.33
C THR A 29 11.62 6.54 10.65
N GLU A 30 11.91 5.62 11.56
CA GLU A 30 11.33 5.59 12.90
C GLU A 30 11.69 6.87 13.68
N PHE A 31 12.96 7.29 13.68
CA PHE A 31 13.40 8.52 14.30
C PHE A 31 12.63 9.74 13.74
N LEU A 32 12.57 9.87 12.43
CA LEU A 32 11.89 10.98 11.75
C LEU A 32 10.37 10.99 12.00
N MET A 33 9.73 9.83 12.12
CA MET A 33 8.29 9.76 12.38
C MET A 33 7.92 10.05 13.84
N ARG A 34 8.74 9.63 14.80
CA ARG A 34 8.47 9.77 16.25
C ARG A 34 8.95 11.08 16.85
N THR A 35 10.03 11.67 16.35
CA THR A 35 10.63 12.89 16.93
C THR A 35 9.91 14.11 16.41
N ASP A 36 9.52 15.02 17.31
CA ASP A 36 9.04 16.34 16.93
C ASP A 36 10.20 17.21 16.49
N PHE A 37 10.05 17.87 15.36
CA PHE A 37 11.05 18.76 14.78
C PHE A 37 10.41 19.78 13.83
N ASP A 38 11.16 20.81 13.52
CA ASP A 38 10.83 21.86 12.57
C ASP A 38 11.85 21.93 11.41
N GLU A 39 11.78 22.99 10.63
CA GLU A 39 12.67 23.22 9.49
C GLU A 39 14.16 23.36 9.88
N THR A 40 14.48 23.52 11.16
CA THR A 40 15.86 23.68 11.66
C THR A 40 16.57 22.34 11.89
N LEU A 41 15.85 21.20 11.84
CA LEU A 41 16.43 19.88 12.04
C LEU A 41 17.63 19.66 11.14
N GLN A 42 18.79 19.41 11.71
CA GLN A 42 20.03 19.19 10.98
C GLN A 42 20.20 17.72 10.61
N LEU A 43 20.82 17.49 9.44
CA LEU A 43 21.16 16.15 8.95
C LEU A 43 21.96 15.34 9.99
N LYS A 44 22.95 16.00 10.62
CA LYS A 44 23.78 15.39 11.67
C LYS A 44 22.96 14.91 12.83
N HIS A 45 21.96 15.68 13.28
CA HIS A 45 21.10 15.30 14.40
C HIS A 45 20.30 14.02 14.11
N VAL A 46 19.81 13.87 12.87
CA VAL A 46 19.13 12.65 12.45
C VAL A 46 20.09 11.46 12.39
N ALA A 47 21.31 11.68 11.88
CA ALA A 47 22.35 10.65 11.80
C ALA A 47 22.72 10.14 13.20
N ASP A 48 23.01 11.07 14.13
CA ASP A 48 23.35 10.76 15.51
C ASP A 48 22.20 10.06 16.24
N GLY A 49 20.97 10.61 16.15
CA GLY A 49 19.78 10.08 16.82
C GLY A 49 19.34 8.71 16.31
N SER A 50 19.59 8.39 15.05
CA SER A 50 19.31 7.06 14.45
C SER A 50 20.51 6.10 14.46
N GLY A 51 21.69 6.56 14.89
CA GLY A 51 22.92 5.76 14.97
C GLY A 51 23.41 5.31 13.59
N VAL A 52 23.41 6.22 12.60
CA VAL A 52 23.85 5.95 11.22
C VAL A 52 24.72 7.12 10.69
N SER A 53 25.30 6.95 9.50
CA SER A 53 26.01 8.04 8.85
C SER A 53 25.07 9.02 8.15
N GLU A 54 25.48 10.28 8.00
CA GLU A 54 24.75 11.30 7.24
C GLU A 54 24.49 10.86 5.78
N ALA A 55 25.46 10.18 5.16
CA ALA A 55 25.29 9.62 3.83
C ALA A 55 24.14 8.60 3.74
N MET A 56 23.93 7.82 4.80
CA MET A 56 22.80 6.86 4.88
C MET A 56 21.46 7.60 4.99
N VAL A 57 21.38 8.70 5.73
CA VAL A 57 20.15 9.51 5.82
C VAL A 57 19.81 10.08 4.44
N VAL A 58 20.78 10.64 3.72
CA VAL A 58 20.56 11.14 2.35
C VAL A 58 20.12 10.03 1.39
N LYS A 59 20.77 8.87 1.47
CA LYS A 59 20.38 7.70 0.65
C LYS A 59 18.95 7.24 0.95
N THR A 60 18.55 7.24 2.22
CA THR A 60 17.19 6.88 2.63
C THR A 60 16.17 7.89 2.10
N ALA A 61 16.46 9.20 2.18
CA ALA A 61 15.59 10.23 1.60
C ALA A 61 15.38 10.02 0.09
N LYS A 62 16.44 9.71 -0.65
CA LYS A 62 16.36 9.42 -2.09
C LYS A 62 15.56 8.15 -2.37
N LYS A 63 15.72 7.11 -1.56
CA LYS A 63 14.93 5.87 -1.67
C LYS A 63 13.44 6.13 -1.45
N LEU A 64 13.09 7.06 -0.54
CA LEU A 64 11.72 7.50 -0.30
C LEU A 64 11.16 8.39 -1.43
N GLY A 65 11.97 8.72 -2.45
CA GLY A 65 11.54 9.48 -3.62
C GLY A 65 11.72 10.99 -3.51
N PHE A 66 12.53 11.45 -2.54
CA PHE A 66 12.91 12.85 -2.38
C PHE A 66 14.30 13.10 -2.99
N ASP A 67 14.59 14.32 -3.45
CA ASP A 67 15.90 14.67 -4.01
C ASP A 67 17.03 14.61 -2.96
N GLY A 68 16.66 14.72 -1.67
CA GLY A 68 17.58 14.62 -0.55
C GLY A 68 16.91 14.90 0.80
N PHE A 69 17.73 14.97 1.85
CA PHE A 69 17.26 15.19 3.21
C PHE A 69 16.47 16.50 3.41
N ARG A 70 16.90 17.59 2.74
CA ARG A 70 16.22 18.90 2.87
C ARG A 70 14.77 18.83 2.40
N GLU A 71 14.52 18.18 1.27
CA GLU A 71 13.17 18.02 0.73
C GLU A 71 12.33 17.07 1.61
N LEU A 72 12.90 15.93 2.03
CA LEU A 72 12.24 15.00 2.95
C LEU A 72 11.85 15.71 4.26
N ARG A 73 12.77 16.49 4.85
CA ARG A 73 12.50 17.26 6.07
C ARG A 73 11.35 18.23 5.88
N ALA A 74 11.39 19.06 4.84
CA ALA A 74 10.33 20.03 4.54
C ALA A 74 8.96 19.33 4.39
N ALA A 75 8.91 18.23 3.64
CA ALA A 75 7.70 17.46 3.44
C ALA A 75 7.17 16.83 4.74
N LEU A 76 8.06 16.35 5.62
CA LEU A 76 7.69 15.80 6.93
C LEU A 76 7.21 16.88 7.90
N VAL A 77 7.80 18.07 7.88
CA VAL A 77 7.33 19.20 8.71
C VAL A 77 5.90 19.58 8.33
N GLU A 78 5.63 19.72 7.04
CA GLU A 78 4.26 19.98 6.56
C GLU A 78 3.29 18.84 6.89
N TYR A 79 3.72 17.59 6.73
CA TYR A 79 2.91 16.43 7.12
C TYR A 79 2.55 16.47 8.61
N LYS A 80 3.51 16.75 9.49
CA LYS A 80 3.30 16.82 10.95
C LYS A 80 2.42 18.00 11.40
N ARG A 81 2.35 19.07 10.61
CA ARG A 81 1.45 20.21 10.85
C ARG A 81 -0.01 19.92 10.52
N LEU A 82 -0.29 18.83 9.80
CA LEU A 82 -1.67 18.48 9.48
C LEU A 82 -2.45 18.11 10.76
N PRO A 83 -3.66 18.66 10.96
CA PRO A 83 -4.45 18.41 12.17
C PRO A 83 -4.73 16.92 12.45
N ALA A 84 -4.69 16.10 11.40
CA ALA A 84 -4.93 14.66 11.51
C ALA A 84 -3.70 13.86 11.99
N VAL A 85 -2.47 14.41 11.89
CA VAL A 85 -1.23 13.67 12.20
C VAL A 85 -0.96 13.56 13.70
N ASP A 86 -1.40 14.54 14.49
CA ASP A 86 -1.31 14.51 15.96
C ASP A 86 -2.12 13.35 16.61
N LEU A 87 -2.82 12.55 15.79
CA LEU A 87 -3.86 11.65 16.24
C LEU A 87 -3.56 10.16 16.02
N HIS A 88 -2.36 9.81 15.56
CA HIS A 88 -1.87 8.42 15.62
C HIS A 88 -1.52 8.02 17.06
N GLN A 89 -2.38 8.36 17.99
CA GLN A 89 -2.28 7.84 19.34
C GLN A 89 -2.85 6.43 19.33
N GLU A 90 -1.98 5.45 19.54
CA GLU A 90 -2.41 4.09 19.80
C GLU A 90 -3.39 4.09 20.99
N VAL A 91 -4.40 3.23 20.91
CA VAL A 91 -5.29 3.00 22.07
C VAL A 91 -4.45 2.38 23.18
N THR A 92 -4.46 3.01 24.35
CA THR A 92 -3.72 2.54 25.52
C THR A 92 -4.68 2.05 26.61
N PRO A 93 -4.22 1.22 27.58
CA PRO A 93 -5.06 0.76 28.68
C PRO A 93 -5.62 1.88 29.55
N GLU A 94 -4.99 3.06 29.55
CA GLU A 94 -5.37 4.24 30.34
C GLU A 94 -6.45 5.09 29.65
N ASP A 95 -6.79 4.80 28.40
CA ASP A 95 -7.78 5.57 27.65
C ASP A 95 -9.19 5.34 28.20
N THR A 96 -9.92 6.42 28.36
CA THR A 96 -11.37 6.33 28.64
C THR A 96 -12.13 5.86 27.39
N ALA A 97 -13.35 5.33 27.57
CA ALA A 97 -14.18 4.91 26.44
C ALA A 97 -14.40 6.03 25.41
N GLU A 98 -14.56 7.27 25.88
CA GLU A 98 -14.69 8.45 24.99
C GLU A 98 -13.41 8.69 24.18
N MET A 99 -12.24 8.61 24.82
CA MET A 99 -10.94 8.73 24.13
C MET A 99 -10.76 7.63 23.09
N ILE A 100 -11.11 6.38 23.42
CA ILE A 100 -11.05 5.25 22.47
C ILE A 100 -11.92 5.51 21.24
N VAL A 101 -13.16 5.95 21.44
CA VAL A 101 -14.07 6.26 20.34
C VAL A 101 -13.47 7.37 19.46
N GLN A 102 -13.01 8.46 20.06
CA GLN A 102 -12.40 9.57 19.31
C GLN A 102 -11.17 9.12 18.53
N LYS A 103 -10.26 8.35 19.13
CA LYS A 103 -9.06 7.82 18.48
C LYS A 103 -9.42 6.93 17.28
N VAL A 104 -10.38 6.02 17.43
CA VAL A 104 -10.81 5.12 16.35
C VAL A 104 -11.40 5.89 15.17
N PHE A 105 -12.30 6.85 15.42
CA PHE A 105 -12.89 7.65 14.35
C PHE A 105 -11.87 8.51 13.63
N ARG A 106 -11.00 9.20 14.37
CA ARG A 106 -9.96 10.05 13.80
C ARG A 106 -8.96 9.26 12.97
N THR A 107 -8.50 8.10 13.47
CA THR A 107 -7.62 7.19 12.72
C THR A 107 -8.27 6.72 11.42
N SER A 108 -9.59 6.43 11.45
CA SER A 108 -10.32 6.03 10.25
C SER A 108 -10.43 7.17 9.23
N ILE A 109 -10.74 8.39 9.66
CA ILE A 109 -10.80 9.58 8.79
C ILE A 109 -9.43 9.81 8.16
N GLN A 110 -8.36 9.79 8.96
CA GLN A 110 -7.00 9.96 8.48
C GLN A 110 -6.62 8.89 7.44
N ALA A 111 -6.95 7.63 7.69
CA ALA A 111 -6.66 6.55 6.74
C ALA A 111 -7.33 6.77 5.37
N LEU A 112 -8.55 7.33 5.35
CA LEU A 112 -9.24 7.68 4.11
C LEU A 112 -8.56 8.85 3.39
N GLU A 113 -8.21 9.92 4.11
CA GLU A 113 -7.52 11.09 3.54
C GLU A 113 -6.15 10.71 2.96
N GLU A 114 -5.37 9.92 3.70
CA GLU A 114 -4.07 9.42 3.25
C GLU A 114 -4.20 8.51 2.03
N THR A 115 -5.22 7.65 2.00
CA THR A 115 -5.51 6.80 0.84
C THR A 115 -5.84 7.65 -0.38
N LEU A 116 -6.68 8.67 -0.22
CA LEU A 116 -7.02 9.59 -1.31
C LEU A 116 -5.79 10.33 -1.84
N ALA A 117 -4.88 10.76 -0.95
CA ALA A 117 -3.66 11.49 -1.31
C ALA A 117 -2.66 10.66 -2.14
N ILE A 118 -2.66 9.33 -1.96
CA ILE A 118 -1.76 8.42 -2.71
C ILE A 118 -2.45 7.70 -3.88
N LEU A 119 -3.78 7.82 -4.01
CA LEU A 119 -4.55 7.09 -5.01
C LEU A 119 -4.14 7.53 -6.43
N ASN A 120 -3.74 6.56 -7.24
CA ASN A 120 -3.49 6.79 -8.67
C ASN A 120 -4.80 6.68 -9.45
N ILE A 121 -5.37 7.81 -9.84
CA ILE A 121 -6.67 7.90 -10.54
C ILE A 121 -6.64 7.17 -11.88
N ASP A 122 -5.53 7.20 -12.62
CA ASP A 122 -5.43 6.49 -13.91
C ASP A 122 -5.39 4.97 -13.71
N ALA A 123 -4.71 4.50 -12.65
CA ALA A 123 -4.76 3.08 -12.27
C ALA A 123 -6.16 2.67 -11.85
N PHE A 124 -6.88 3.53 -11.10
CA PHE A 124 -8.26 3.28 -10.71
C PHE A 124 -9.20 3.17 -11.92
N LYS A 125 -9.11 4.11 -12.89
CA LYS A 125 -9.89 4.05 -14.14
C LYS A 125 -9.61 2.76 -14.91
N LYS A 126 -8.34 2.38 -15.07
CA LYS A 126 -7.96 1.12 -15.73
C LYS A 126 -8.50 -0.12 -15.02
N ALA A 127 -8.53 -0.11 -13.69
CA ALA A 127 -9.12 -1.19 -12.92
C ALA A 127 -10.64 -1.30 -13.18
N ALA A 128 -11.35 -0.18 -13.22
CA ALA A 128 -12.78 -0.15 -13.55
C ALA A 128 -13.05 -0.69 -14.98
N ASP A 129 -12.24 -0.29 -15.97
CA ASP A 129 -12.34 -0.80 -17.34
C ASP A 129 -12.11 -2.31 -17.41
N LEU A 130 -11.09 -2.82 -16.69
CA LEU A 130 -10.81 -4.26 -16.62
C LEU A 130 -11.95 -5.03 -15.96
N ILE A 131 -12.54 -4.51 -14.88
CA ILE A 131 -13.68 -5.12 -14.22
C ILE A 131 -14.88 -5.20 -15.17
N HIS A 132 -15.14 -4.15 -15.94
CA HIS A 132 -16.26 -4.11 -16.87
C HIS A 132 -16.04 -5.07 -18.06
N ALA A 133 -14.84 -5.08 -18.62
CA ALA A 133 -14.53 -5.85 -19.84
C ALA A 133 -14.27 -7.35 -19.61
N SER A 134 -14.02 -7.78 -18.38
CA SER A 134 -13.66 -9.19 -18.12
C SER A 134 -14.86 -10.11 -18.23
N ARG A 135 -14.61 -11.34 -18.73
CA ARG A 135 -15.61 -12.43 -18.84
C ARG A 135 -15.88 -13.05 -17.49
N GLN A 136 -14.80 -13.43 -16.78
CA GLN A 136 -14.82 -14.00 -15.44
C GLN A 136 -14.02 -13.13 -14.49
N ARG A 137 -14.48 -13.04 -13.25
CA ARG A 137 -13.86 -12.29 -12.17
C ARG A 137 -13.71 -13.17 -10.96
N ASP A 138 -12.46 -13.41 -10.56
CA ASP A 138 -12.15 -14.18 -9.37
C ASP A 138 -11.51 -13.27 -8.33
N PHE A 139 -12.06 -13.30 -7.12
CA PHE A 139 -11.61 -12.51 -5.99
C PHE A 139 -10.84 -13.41 -5.04
N TYR A 140 -9.58 -13.06 -4.79
CA TYR A 140 -8.68 -13.81 -3.93
C TYR A 140 -8.37 -13.03 -2.67
N GLY A 141 -8.48 -13.66 -1.50
CA GLY A 141 -8.14 -13.07 -0.22
C GLY A 141 -8.01 -14.12 0.86
N LEU A 142 -7.11 -13.97 1.82
CA LEU A 142 -6.91 -14.89 2.94
C LEU A 142 -7.25 -14.19 4.25
N GLY A 143 -7.84 -14.92 5.21
CA GLY A 143 -8.18 -14.40 6.53
C GLY A 143 -9.10 -13.17 6.45
N GLY A 144 -8.71 -12.06 7.09
CA GLY A 144 -9.48 -10.80 7.06
C GLY A 144 -9.67 -10.23 5.66
N SER A 145 -8.70 -10.41 4.76
CA SER A 145 -8.82 -9.98 3.36
C SER A 145 -9.89 -10.75 2.59
N ALA A 146 -10.18 -11.99 2.98
CA ALA A 146 -11.27 -12.77 2.40
C ALA A 146 -12.65 -12.14 2.71
N GLN A 147 -12.82 -11.57 3.89
CA GLN A 147 -14.06 -10.89 4.26
C GLN A 147 -14.30 -9.65 3.37
N ILE A 148 -13.21 -8.90 3.10
CA ILE A 148 -13.28 -7.76 2.17
C ILE A 148 -13.64 -8.23 0.76
N ALA A 149 -13.02 -9.32 0.29
CA ALA A 149 -13.35 -9.90 -1.01
C ALA A 149 -14.83 -10.30 -1.12
N ARG A 150 -15.40 -10.92 -0.09
CA ARG A 150 -16.83 -11.28 -0.03
C ARG A 150 -17.74 -10.05 -0.02
N ASP A 151 -17.41 -9.04 0.78
CA ASP A 151 -18.19 -7.79 0.84
C ASP A 151 -18.21 -7.07 -0.52
N VAL A 152 -17.05 -6.98 -1.18
CA VAL A 152 -16.95 -6.39 -2.53
C VAL A 152 -17.74 -7.22 -3.55
N ALA A 153 -17.64 -8.56 -3.52
CA ALA A 153 -18.41 -9.43 -4.41
C ALA A 153 -19.92 -9.26 -4.22
N HIS A 154 -20.37 -9.14 -2.96
CA HIS A 154 -21.78 -8.85 -2.65
C HIS A 154 -22.23 -7.50 -3.23
N LYS A 155 -21.42 -6.45 -3.09
CA LYS A 155 -21.71 -5.13 -3.66
C LYS A 155 -21.72 -5.16 -5.19
N PHE A 156 -20.83 -5.90 -5.82
CA PHE A 156 -20.79 -6.08 -7.27
C PHE A 156 -22.03 -6.82 -7.79
N LEU A 157 -22.48 -7.85 -7.08
CA LEU A 157 -23.69 -8.58 -7.44
C LEU A 157 -24.92 -7.67 -7.49
N ARG A 158 -25.02 -6.70 -6.58
CA ARG A 158 -26.12 -5.72 -6.56
C ARG A 158 -26.21 -4.83 -7.80
N ILE A 159 -25.10 -4.66 -8.51
CA ILE A 159 -25.03 -3.90 -9.76
C ILE A 159 -24.87 -4.82 -11.00
N GLY A 160 -25.18 -6.11 -10.85
CA GLY A 160 -25.19 -7.07 -11.94
C GLY A 160 -23.81 -7.64 -12.33
N ILE A 161 -22.75 -7.33 -11.59
CA ILE A 161 -21.40 -7.85 -11.82
C ILE A 161 -21.21 -9.12 -10.97
N ARG A 162 -21.04 -10.26 -11.63
CA ARG A 162 -20.78 -11.55 -10.98
C ARG A 162 -19.29 -11.74 -10.75
N ALA A 163 -18.94 -12.29 -9.59
CA ALA A 163 -17.57 -12.69 -9.24
C ALA A 163 -17.61 -13.94 -8.36
N SER A 164 -16.60 -14.78 -8.48
CA SER A 164 -16.35 -15.92 -7.58
C SER A 164 -15.33 -15.49 -6.51
N VAL A 165 -15.53 -15.95 -5.27
CA VAL A 165 -14.61 -15.62 -4.17
C VAL A 165 -13.89 -16.88 -3.72
N PHE A 166 -12.57 -16.81 -3.64
CA PHE A 166 -11.70 -17.88 -3.17
C PHE A 166 -10.89 -17.37 -1.98
N ASP A 167 -10.98 -18.07 -0.86
CA ASP A 167 -10.37 -17.70 0.42
C ASP A 167 -9.45 -18.78 0.99
N ASP A 168 -9.20 -19.79 0.19
CA ASP A 168 -8.26 -20.87 0.44
C ASP A 168 -7.20 -20.93 -0.65
N SER A 169 -5.92 -21.08 -0.26
CA SER A 169 -4.79 -21.03 -1.19
C SER A 169 -4.81 -22.15 -2.23
N HIS A 170 -5.32 -23.31 -1.87
CA HIS A 170 -5.43 -24.45 -2.79
C HIS A 170 -6.52 -24.20 -3.85
N MET A 171 -7.69 -23.72 -3.40
CA MET A 171 -8.78 -23.35 -4.30
C MET A 171 -8.41 -22.17 -5.21
N MET A 172 -7.66 -21.19 -4.70
CA MET A 172 -7.11 -20.09 -5.52
C MET A 172 -6.19 -20.64 -6.62
N ALA A 173 -5.29 -21.57 -6.31
CA ALA A 173 -4.38 -22.16 -7.28
C ALA A 173 -5.15 -22.98 -8.34
N MET A 174 -6.18 -23.72 -7.94
CA MET A 174 -7.05 -24.44 -8.87
C MET A 174 -7.78 -23.48 -9.82
N SER A 175 -8.43 -22.44 -9.27
CA SER A 175 -9.10 -21.41 -10.07
C SER A 175 -8.11 -20.73 -11.02
N ALA A 176 -6.94 -20.31 -10.53
CA ALA A 176 -5.93 -19.61 -11.30
C ALA A 176 -5.45 -20.38 -12.55
N ASN A 177 -5.43 -21.72 -12.47
CA ASN A 177 -5.06 -22.58 -13.61
C ASN A 177 -6.15 -22.69 -14.68
N LEU A 178 -7.39 -22.32 -14.37
CA LEU A 178 -8.51 -22.32 -15.30
C LEU A 178 -8.73 -20.98 -16.00
N LEU A 179 -8.08 -19.92 -15.50
CA LEU A 179 -8.20 -18.57 -16.05
C LEU A 179 -7.29 -18.38 -17.27
N GLY A 180 -7.69 -17.44 -18.14
CA GLY A 180 -6.95 -17.09 -19.34
C GLY A 180 -7.16 -15.65 -19.80
N PRO A 181 -6.79 -15.34 -21.05
CA PRO A 181 -7.01 -14.00 -21.61
C PRO A 181 -8.49 -13.60 -21.58
N GLY A 182 -8.77 -12.40 -21.10
CA GLY A 182 -10.12 -11.86 -20.90
C GLY A 182 -10.72 -12.15 -19.52
N ASP A 183 -10.03 -12.89 -18.67
CA ASP A 183 -10.41 -13.12 -17.28
C ASP A 183 -9.65 -12.19 -16.33
N LEU A 184 -10.15 -11.99 -15.12
CA LEU A 184 -9.62 -11.05 -14.15
C LEU A 184 -9.52 -11.68 -12.76
N VAL A 185 -8.36 -11.50 -12.13
CA VAL A 185 -8.21 -11.72 -10.69
C VAL A 185 -8.13 -10.38 -9.98
N ILE A 186 -8.93 -10.21 -8.92
CA ILE A 186 -8.80 -9.11 -7.96
C ILE A 186 -8.29 -9.71 -6.64
N ALA A 187 -7.04 -9.40 -6.30
CA ALA A 187 -6.37 -9.95 -5.13
C ALA A 187 -6.34 -8.92 -3.99
N PHE A 188 -6.86 -9.31 -2.84
CA PHE A 188 -6.89 -8.51 -1.61
C PHE A 188 -5.82 -9.02 -0.65
N SER A 189 -4.86 -8.19 -0.28
CA SER A 189 -3.79 -8.57 0.67
C SER A 189 -3.24 -7.38 1.39
N HIS A 190 -3.42 -7.32 2.71
CA HIS A 190 -2.85 -6.23 3.51
C HIS A 190 -1.33 -6.14 3.34
N SER A 191 -0.62 -7.23 3.50
CA SER A 191 0.86 -7.26 3.43
C SER A 191 1.43 -7.41 2.01
N GLY A 192 0.61 -7.83 1.04
CA GLY A 192 1.07 -8.18 -0.30
C GLY A 192 2.01 -9.40 -0.37
N ARG A 193 2.18 -10.14 0.75
CA ARG A 193 3.21 -11.19 0.92
C ARG A 193 2.68 -12.58 1.25
N SER A 194 1.38 -12.77 1.35
CA SER A 194 0.76 -14.08 1.60
C SER A 194 1.12 -15.06 0.48
N SER A 195 2.02 -16.03 0.75
CA SER A 195 2.64 -16.86 -0.28
C SER A 195 1.64 -17.57 -1.17
N GLY A 196 0.64 -18.26 -0.59
CA GLY A 196 -0.37 -18.97 -1.37
C GLY A 196 -1.21 -18.06 -2.29
N LEU A 197 -1.52 -16.84 -1.86
CA LEU A 197 -2.20 -15.85 -2.69
C LEU A 197 -1.28 -15.34 -3.80
N VAL A 198 -0.02 -15.03 -3.48
CA VAL A 198 0.97 -14.56 -4.46
C VAL A 198 1.22 -15.62 -5.53
N ASP A 199 1.38 -16.88 -5.15
CA ASP A 199 1.60 -17.99 -6.07
C ASP A 199 0.37 -18.18 -7.01
N ALA A 200 -0.85 -18.14 -6.47
CA ALA A 200 -2.08 -18.21 -7.28
C ALA A 200 -2.18 -17.06 -8.29
N VAL A 201 -1.88 -15.82 -7.86
CA VAL A 201 -1.86 -14.66 -8.76
C VAL A 201 -0.81 -14.81 -9.86
N GLN A 202 0.37 -15.38 -9.55
CA GLN A 202 1.39 -15.65 -10.56
C GLN A 202 0.94 -16.70 -11.57
N PHE A 203 0.24 -17.76 -11.15
CA PHE A 203 -0.36 -18.76 -12.06
C PHE A 203 -1.39 -18.12 -12.99
N ALA A 204 -2.36 -17.37 -12.44
CA ALA A 204 -3.36 -16.69 -13.26
C ALA A 204 -2.71 -15.73 -14.28
N LYS A 205 -1.69 -14.99 -13.87
CA LYS A 205 -0.93 -14.10 -14.74
C LYS A 205 -0.16 -14.85 -15.83
N ALA A 206 0.45 -15.98 -15.51
CA ALA A 206 1.17 -16.81 -16.48
C ALA A 206 0.22 -17.36 -17.56
N ASN A 207 -1.02 -17.64 -17.17
CA ASN A 207 -2.10 -18.08 -18.07
C ASN A 207 -2.76 -16.94 -18.87
N GLY A 208 -2.33 -15.68 -18.66
CA GLY A 208 -2.80 -14.53 -19.43
C GLY A 208 -3.97 -13.75 -18.82
N ALA A 209 -4.44 -14.11 -17.62
CA ALA A 209 -5.44 -13.35 -16.92
C ALA A 209 -4.93 -11.96 -16.51
N SER A 210 -5.83 -10.97 -16.47
CA SER A 210 -5.56 -9.65 -15.93
C SER A 210 -5.54 -9.69 -14.40
N ILE A 211 -4.71 -8.85 -13.77
CA ILE A 211 -4.57 -8.82 -12.32
C ILE A 211 -4.80 -7.39 -11.81
N ILE A 212 -5.66 -7.25 -10.81
CA ILE A 212 -5.78 -6.06 -9.96
C ILE A 212 -5.36 -6.48 -8.55
N ALA A 213 -4.35 -5.82 -8.01
CA ALA A 213 -3.93 -6.04 -6.62
C ALA A 213 -4.31 -4.85 -5.75
N ILE A 214 -4.96 -5.12 -4.63
CA ILE A 214 -5.30 -4.15 -3.60
C ILE A 214 -4.48 -4.48 -2.36
N SER A 215 -3.53 -3.62 -2.03
CA SER A 215 -2.57 -3.84 -0.95
C SER A 215 -2.13 -2.53 -0.31
N ASN A 216 -1.76 -2.59 0.98
CA ASN A 216 -1.15 -1.45 1.67
C ASN A 216 0.35 -1.27 1.35
N MET A 217 0.91 -2.14 0.50
CA MET A 217 2.34 -2.14 0.17
C MET A 217 2.57 -1.75 -1.29
N THR A 218 3.61 -0.96 -1.54
CA THR A 218 4.12 -0.72 -2.90
C THR A 218 4.89 -1.94 -3.39
N PRO A 219 4.68 -2.36 -4.65
CA PRO A 219 5.50 -3.40 -5.24
C PRO A 219 6.93 -2.88 -5.43
N ASP A 220 7.92 -3.58 -4.86
CA ASP A 220 9.32 -3.33 -5.14
C ASP A 220 9.66 -3.75 -6.57
N ARG A 221 9.97 -2.76 -7.43
CA ARG A 221 10.38 -3.01 -8.82
C ARG A 221 11.80 -3.58 -8.93
N SER A 222 12.63 -3.45 -7.88
CA SER A 222 14.06 -3.84 -7.89
C SER A 222 14.29 -5.29 -7.52
N ARG A 223 13.35 -5.90 -6.82
CA ARG A 223 13.42 -7.31 -6.45
C ARG A 223 12.46 -8.11 -7.33
N ARG A 224 12.92 -9.23 -7.86
CA ARG A 224 12.06 -10.33 -8.35
C ARG A 224 11.26 -10.93 -7.19
N SER A 225 10.76 -10.08 -6.29
CA SER A 225 10.08 -10.51 -5.08
C SER A 225 8.67 -10.97 -5.41
N ARG A 226 8.21 -11.96 -4.68
CA ARG A 226 6.85 -12.48 -4.67
C ARG A 226 5.90 -11.44 -4.04
N THR A 227 5.77 -10.27 -4.65
CA THR A 227 4.91 -9.18 -4.16
C THR A 227 3.85 -8.88 -5.21
N LEU A 228 2.62 -8.69 -4.77
CA LEU A 228 1.51 -8.31 -5.64
C LEU A 228 1.76 -6.92 -6.23
N SER A 229 1.68 -6.81 -7.54
CA SER A 229 1.73 -5.54 -8.24
C SER A 229 0.58 -5.43 -9.23
N CYS A 230 0.01 -4.24 -9.39
CA CYS A 230 -0.93 -3.98 -10.48
C CYS A 230 -0.19 -4.12 -11.81
N VAL A 231 -0.49 -5.18 -12.58
CA VAL A 231 0.29 -5.55 -13.77
C VAL A 231 -0.55 -5.48 -15.02
N ARG A 232 0.01 -4.77 -16.03
CA ARG A 232 -0.50 -4.79 -17.41
C ARG A 232 -0.45 -6.21 -17.98
N PRO A 233 -1.48 -6.63 -18.74
CA PRO A 233 -1.34 -7.79 -19.62
C PRO A 233 -0.21 -7.54 -20.62
N ARG A 234 0.65 -8.54 -20.86
CA ARG A 234 1.56 -8.50 -22.00
C ARG A 234 0.72 -8.43 -23.26
N ARG A 235 0.94 -7.42 -24.11
CA ARG A 235 0.42 -7.45 -25.48
C ARG A 235 0.93 -8.75 -26.11
N ALA A 236 0.00 -9.57 -26.63
CA ALA A 236 0.36 -10.63 -27.54
C ALA A 236 1.17 -9.99 -28.68
N ARG A 237 2.35 -10.49 -28.94
CA ARG A 237 3.07 -10.12 -30.18
C ARG A 237 2.29 -10.71 -31.34
N PRO A 238 2.17 -9.97 -32.44
CA PRO A 238 1.54 -10.47 -33.66
C PRO A 238 2.27 -11.68 -34.21
#